data_124988a666fd77d723ff08bc7181f751
#
_entry.id   124988a666fd77d723ff08bc7181f751
#
_cell.length_a   1.000
_cell.length_b   1.000
_cell.length_c   1.000
_cell.angle_alpha   90.00
_cell.angle_beta   90.00
_cell.angle_gamma   90.00
#
_symmetry.space_group_name_H-M   'P 1'
#
loop_
_entity.id
_entity.type
_entity.pdbx_description
1 polymer ?
#
loop_
_entity_poly.entity_id
_entity_poly.type
_entity_poly.pdbx_seq_one_letter_code
_entity_poly.pdbx_strand_id
1 'polypeptide(L)'
;EKPIAENLLNNEQVKESVLLLNEFHKNGLLKEGSANTLANGNFFVMLMYADDPELLQEYFDTICEENNKKPLSLKYVKIGEHYPPHRTGGMNSVLKGGNTEKAIDLLKRTVTDEEISNLLKYGTEEMEETPAMLQWMFGNDQWSKEKNAVKESLIAGFQFDGRVYKEQIDQLSQIYYSYSELFRGLSENPQEDYEKMMQEMEAAGINAITEEVNNQLDQWYNTVR
;
A
#
# COMPACT_ATOMS: atom_id res chain seq x y z
N GLU A 1 -18.79 5.44 -15.28
CA GLU A 1 -17.65 5.68 -16.19
C GLU A 1 -16.83 4.41 -16.26
N LYS A 2 -16.22 4.17 -17.42
CA LYS A 2 -15.32 3.03 -17.62
C LYS A 2 -13.93 3.38 -17.04
N PRO A 3 -13.30 2.47 -16.29
CA PRO A 3 -11.97 2.72 -15.78
C PRO A 3 -10.93 2.78 -16.92
N ILE A 4 -9.96 3.66 -16.78
CA ILE A 4 -8.84 3.85 -17.72
C ILE A 4 -7.55 3.84 -16.88
N ALA A 5 -6.55 3.09 -17.33
CA ALA A 5 -5.22 3.12 -16.76
C ALA A 5 -4.40 4.25 -17.41
N GLU A 6 -3.74 5.03 -16.58
CA GLU A 6 -2.83 6.10 -17.00
C GLU A 6 -1.46 5.90 -16.35
N ASN A 7 -0.41 6.37 -17.01
CA ASN A 7 0.88 6.44 -16.36
C ASN A 7 0.86 7.54 -15.29
N LEU A 8 0.87 7.13 -14.03
CA LEU A 8 0.82 8.03 -12.88
C LEU A 8 1.94 9.10 -12.91
N LEU A 9 3.10 8.76 -13.46
CA LEU A 9 4.23 9.69 -13.57
C LEU A 9 4.01 10.80 -14.61
N ASN A 10 3.02 10.68 -15.50
CA ASN A 10 2.61 11.78 -16.41
C ASN A 10 1.68 12.79 -15.72
N ASN A 11 1.22 12.49 -14.51
CA ASN A 11 0.35 13.41 -13.79
C ASN A 11 1.16 14.56 -13.19
N GLU A 12 0.79 15.80 -13.55
CA GLU A 12 1.51 17.00 -13.11
C GLU A 12 1.52 17.15 -11.57
N GLN A 13 0.44 16.77 -10.89
CA GLN A 13 0.38 16.82 -9.43
C GLN A 13 1.36 15.83 -8.76
N VAL A 14 1.58 14.66 -9.39
CA VAL A 14 2.57 13.70 -8.93
C VAL A 14 3.97 14.27 -9.12
N LYS A 15 4.26 14.84 -10.29
CA LYS A 15 5.53 15.51 -10.56
C LYS A 15 5.79 16.64 -9.56
N GLU A 16 4.85 17.55 -9.38
CA GLU A 16 4.95 18.65 -8.40
C GLU A 16 5.18 18.13 -6.99
N SER A 17 4.51 17.05 -6.59
CA SER A 17 4.67 16.43 -5.27
C SER A 17 6.08 15.86 -5.07
N VAL A 18 6.64 15.21 -6.10
CA VAL A 18 8.01 14.69 -6.07
C VAL A 18 9.02 15.83 -5.97
N LEU A 19 8.86 16.89 -6.75
CA LEU A 19 9.73 18.07 -6.70
C LEU A 19 9.67 18.77 -5.34
N LEU A 20 8.46 18.96 -4.81
CA LEU A 20 8.24 19.56 -3.49
C LEU A 20 8.87 18.75 -2.37
N LEU A 21 8.83 17.41 -2.46
CA LEU A 21 9.48 16.53 -1.50
C LEU A 21 11.00 16.78 -1.45
N ASN A 22 11.62 16.94 -2.62
CA ASN A 22 13.05 17.24 -2.74
C ASN A 22 13.37 18.65 -2.18
N GLU A 23 12.51 19.64 -2.40
CA GLU A 23 12.63 20.96 -1.82
C GLU A 23 12.52 20.91 -0.28
N PHE A 24 11.58 20.15 0.27
CA PHE A 24 11.45 19.96 1.71
C PHE A 24 12.68 19.33 2.32
N HIS A 25 13.26 18.32 1.68
CA HIS A 25 14.52 17.72 2.16
C HIS A 25 15.67 18.73 2.12
N LYS A 26 15.84 19.44 1.02
CA LYS A 26 16.88 20.47 0.85
C LYS A 26 16.79 21.57 1.92
N ASN A 27 15.59 21.92 2.35
CA ASN A 27 15.31 22.89 3.40
C ASN A 27 15.36 22.29 4.82
N GLY A 28 15.71 21.01 4.97
CA GLY A 28 15.81 20.33 6.28
C GLY A 28 14.44 20.07 6.94
N LEU A 29 13.36 20.13 6.18
CA LEU A 29 11.99 19.92 6.67
C LEU A 29 11.62 18.45 6.73
N LEU A 30 12.31 17.57 5.98
CA LEU A 30 12.13 16.13 6.04
C LEU A 30 13.20 15.49 6.92
N LYS A 31 12.77 14.55 7.76
CA LYS A 31 13.65 13.69 8.53
C LYS A 31 13.28 12.24 8.29
N GLU A 32 14.28 11.44 7.99
CA GLU A 32 14.10 10.00 8.05
C GLU A 32 13.86 9.59 9.51
N GLY A 33 12.79 8.85 9.75
CA GLY A 33 12.40 8.42 11.09
C GLY A 33 12.16 6.94 11.17
N SER A 34 12.53 6.35 12.30
CA SER A 34 12.06 5.03 12.72
C SER A 34 10.91 5.20 13.73
N ALA A 35 10.21 4.12 14.09
CA ALA A 35 9.18 4.13 15.14
C ALA A 35 9.69 4.81 16.44
N ASN A 36 10.96 4.59 16.79
CA ASN A 36 11.60 5.23 17.97
C ASN A 36 11.74 6.76 17.81
N THR A 37 11.84 7.27 16.59
CA THR A 37 11.88 8.73 16.34
C THR A 37 10.50 9.37 16.47
N LEU A 38 9.43 8.60 16.26
CA LEU A 38 8.05 9.08 16.40
C LEU A 38 7.74 9.45 17.86
N ALA A 39 8.16 8.61 18.82
CA ALA A 39 7.97 8.86 20.25
C ALA A 39 8.65 10.17 20.75
N ASN A 40 9.62 10.69 20.02
CA ASN A 40 10.27 11.94 20.37
C ASN A 40 9.48 13.19 19.94
N GLY A 41 8.40 13.03 19.16
CA GLY A 41 7.56 14.13 18.68
C GLY A 41 8.29 15.15 17.79
N ASN A 42 9.41 14.75 17.17
CA ASN A 42 10.23 15.62 16.33
C ASN A 42 9.68 15.74 14.90
N PHE A 43 8.36 15.79 14.76
CA PHE A 43 7.68 16.02 13.49
C PHE A 43 6.51 16.98 13.69
N PHE A 44 6.20 17.75 12.67
CA PHE A 44 5.04 18.65 12.64
C PHE A 44 3.88 18.03 11.88
N VAL A 45 4.17 17.35 10.77
CA VAL A 45 3.20 16.62 9.94
C VAL A 45 3.76 15.24 9.64
N MET A 46 2.90 14.25 9.68
CA MET A 46 3.20 12.90 9.25
C MET A 46 2.09 12.42 8.32
N LEU A 47 2.46 11.89 7.17
CA LEU A 47 1.55 11.23 6.25
C LEU A 47 1.61 9.73 6.49
N MET A 48 0.48 9.15 6.81
CA MET A 48 0.40 7.71 6.97
C MET A 48 -0.96 7.19 6.53
N TYR A 49 -0.98 5.94 6.16
CA TYR A 49 -2.19 5.24 5.87
C TYR A 49 -2.76 4.70 7.19
N ALA A 50 -3.95 5.15 7.56
CA ALA A 50 -4.64 4.68 8.75
C ALA A 50 -6.16 4.79 8.55
N ASP A 51 -6.85 3.74 8.93
CA ASP A 51 -8.31 3.67 8.80
C ASP A 51 -9.02 4.24 10.02
N ASP A 52 -8.39 4.15 11.19
CA ASP A 52 -8.96 4.53 12.47
C ASP A 52 -8.02 5.47 13.24
N PRO A 53 -8.43 6.74 13.44
CA PRO A 53 -7.65 7.69 14.22
C PRO A 53 -7.47 7.32 15.69
N GLU A 54 -8.45 6.63 16.30
CA GLU A 54 -8.39 6.26 17.72
C GLU A 54 -7.36 5.17 17.95
N LEU A 55 -7.37 4.12 17.10
CA LEU A 55 -6.34 3.07 17.13
C LEU A 55 -4.94 3.62 16.84
N LEU A 56 -4.86 4.62 15.97
CA LEU A 56 -3.59 5.27 15.69
C LEU A 56 -3.08 6.06 16.88
N GLN A 57 -3.96 6.73 17.63
CA GLN A 57 -3.57 7.42 18.88
C GLN A 57 -3.08 6.40 19.93
N GLU A 58 -3.79 5.30 20.13
CA GLU A 58 -3.37 4.23 21.04
C GLU A 58 -2.01 3.65 20.67
N TYR A 59 -1.75 3.45 19.38
CA TYR A 59 -0.45 3.00 18.89
C TYR A 59 0.67 3.98 19.25
N PHE A 60 0.45 5.30 19.06
CA PHE A 60 1.44 6.31 19.43
C PHE A 60 1.62 6.41 20.94
N ASP A 61 0.56 6.28 21.70
CA ASP A 61 0.63 6.28 23.18
C ASP A 61 1.47 5.10 23.67
N THR A 62 1.26 3.90 23.12
CA THR A 62 2.08 2.71 23.41
C THR A 62 3.55 2.93 23.08
N ILE A 63 3.88 3.46 21.89
CA ILE A 63 5.27 3.78 21.52
C ILE A 63 5.88 4.80 22.52
N CYS A 64 5.11 5.80 22.94
CA CYS A 64 5.57 6.77 23.91
C CYS A 64 5.86 6.14 25.27
N GLU A 65 4.99 5.27 25.76
CA GLU A 65 5.16 4.53 27.02
C GLU A 65 6.38 3.62 26.98
N GLU A 66 6.55 2.80 25.93
CA GLU A 66 7.71 1.92 25.75
C GLU A 66 9.04 2.68 25.74
N ASN A 67 9.03 3.93 25.27
CA ASN A 67 10.21 4.79 25.23
C ASN A 67 10.30 5.75 26.42
N ASN A 68 9.47 5.62 27.45
CA ASN A 68 9.39 6.49 28.62
C ASN A 68 9.21 7.98 28.24
N LYS A 69 8.34 8.25 27.25
CA LYS A 69 8.00 9.60 26.77
C LYS A 69 6.58 9.96 27.16
N LYS A 70 6.30 11.25 27.16
CA LYS A 70 4.93 11.73 27.35
C LYS A 70 4.08 11.44 26.13
N PRO A 71 2.80 11.08 26.29
CA PRO A 71 1.86 10.92 25.17
C PRO A 71 1.86 12.14 24.24
N LEU A 72 1.78 11.89 22.94
CA LEU A 72 1.68 12.93 21.92
C LEU A 72 0.21 13.26 21.68
N SER A 73 -0.15 14.54 21.68
CA SER A 73 -1.47 14.99 21.25
C SER A 73 -1.47 15.15 19.72
N LEU A 74 -2.11 14.24 19.03
CA LEU A 74 -2.18 14.22 17.58
C LEU A 74 -3.50 14.80 17.07
N LYS A 75 -3.43 15.53 15.96
CA LYS A 75 -4.62 15.97 15.22
C LYS A 75 -4.64 15.27 13.86
N TYR A 76 -5.70 14.53 13.62
CA TYR A 76 -5.89 13.80 12.37
C TYR A 76 -6.64 14.66 11.36
N VAL A 77 -6.15 14.64 10.12
CA VAL A 77 -6.81 15.28 8.98
C VAL A 77 -6.92 14.24 7.88
N LYS A 78 -8.15 13.86 7.54
CA LYS A 78 -8.41 12.95 6.42
C LYS A 78 -8.14 13.69 5.11
N ILE A 79 -7.28 13.10 4.27
CA ILE A 79 -6.96 13.62 2.95
C ILE A 79 -7.55 12.66 1.91
N GLY A 80 -8.48 13.16 1.10
CA GLY A 80 -9.10 12.36 0.05
C GLY A 80 -10.18 11.38 0.53
N GLU A 81 -10.70 10.60 -0.41
CA GLU A 81 -11.63 9.52 -0.11
C GLU A 81 -10.88 8.23 0.21
N HIS A 82 -11.43 7.46 1.15
CA HIS A 82 -10.88 6.16 1.50
C HIS A 82 -11.34 5.12 0.48
N TYR A 83 -10.39 4.53 -0.22
CA TYR A 83 -10.60 3.31 -0.98
C TYR A 83 -9.92 2.17 -0.21
N PRO A 84 -10.61 1.04 0.02
CA PRO A 84 -9.94 -0.08 0.67
C PRO A 84 -8.72 -0.45 -0.16
N PRO A 85 -7.58 -0.75 0.49
CA PRO A 85 -6.46 -1.29 -0.24
C PRO A 85 -6.95 -2.50 -1.02
N HIS A 86 -6.61 -2.57 -2.30
CA HIS A 86 -6.78 -3.82 -3.03
C HIS A 86 -6.16 -4.91 -2.18
N ARG A 87 -6.98 -5.84 -1.74
CA ARG A 87 -6.49 -7.05 -1.09
C ARG A 87 -5.71 -7.84 -2.14
N THR A 88 -4.48 -7.42 -2.39
CA THR A 88 -3.45 -8.30 -2.92
C THR A 88 -3.10 -9.25 -1.79
N GLY A 89 -4.13 -9.96 -1.32
CA GLY A 89 -3.98 -11.00 -0.33
C GLY A 89 -2.97 -11.99 -0.87
N GLY A 90 -2.07 -12.45 -0.05
CA GLY A 90 -1.11 -13.45 -0.44
C GLY A 90 -1.82 -14.61 -1.14
N MET A 91 -1.30 -15.05 -2.26
CA MET A 91 -1.79 -16.25 -2.93
C MET A 91 -1.39 -17.46 -2.10
N ASN A 92 -2.38 -18.21 -1.64
CA ASN A 92 -2.11 -19.52 -1.05
C ASN A 92 -1.99 -20.55 -2.19
N SER A 93 -0.93 -21.33 -2.17
CA SER A 93 -0.71 -22.42 -3.11
C SER A 93 -0.51 -23.73 -2.37
N VAL A 94 -1.03 -24.82 -2.96
CA VAL A 94 -0.85 -26.17 -2.45
C VAL A 94 0.21 -26.87 -3.29
N LEU A 95 1.28 -27.32 -2.64
CA LEU A 95 2.36 -28.03 -3.32
C LEU A 95 1.88 -29.43 -3.78
N LYS A 96 2.30 -29.79 -5.01
CA LYS A 96 2.08 -31.15 -5.54
C LYS A 96 2.92 -32.14 -4.74
N GLY A 97 2.29 -33.17 -4.19
CA GLY A 97 2.96 -34.24 -3.44
C GLY A 97 2.46 -34.45 -2.01
N GLY A 98 1.61 -33.52 -1.51
CA GLY A 98 0.87 -33.69 -0.27
C GLY A 98 -0.55 -34.20 -0.50
N ASN A 99 -1.34 -34.29 0.57
CA ASN A 99 -2.77 -34.52 0.45
C ASN A 99 -3.45 -33.21 0.01
N THR A 100 -3.50 -33.00 -1.31
CA THR A 100 -4.01 -31.77 -1.95
C THR A 100 -5.46 -31.49 -1.53
N GLU A 101 -6.28 -32.54 -1.42
CA GLU A 101 -7.69 -32.41 -1.06
C GLU A 101 -7.87 -31.87 0.36
N LYS A 102 -7.13 -32.43 1.33
CA LYS A 102 -7.14 -31.93 2.71
C LYS A 102 -6.56 -30.53 2.84
N ALA A 103 -5.53 -30.21 2.05
CA ALA A 103 -4.92 -28.89 2.06
C ALA A 103 -5.90 -27.83 1.51
N ILE A 104 -6.62 -28.14 0.45
CA ILE A 104 -7.67 -27.25 -0.09
C ILE A 104 -8.83 -27.12 0.90
N ASP A 105 -9.27 -28.20 1.54
CA ASP A 105 -10.31 -28.14 2.57
C ASP A 105 -9.87 -27.27 3.75
N LEU A 106 -8.63 -27.41 4.22
CA LEU A 106 -8.08 -26.53 5.27
C LEU A 106 -8.10 -25.07 4.82
N LEU A 107 -7.56 -24.75 3.64
CA LEU A 107 -7.55 -23.37 3.12
C LEU A 107 -8.98 -22.81 2.99
N LYS A 108 -9.94 -23.62 2.58
CA LYS A 108 -11.35 -23.21 2.53
C LYS A 108 -11.87 -22.88 3.94
N ARG A 109 -11.58 -23.72 4.92
CA ARG A 109 -11.99 -23.49 6.32
C ARG A 109 -11.39 -22.24 6.93
N THR A 110 -10.14 -21.89 6.61
CA THR A 110 -9.53 -20.64 7.11
C THR A 110 -10.30 -19.38 6.72
N VAL A 111 -11.15 -19.46 5.69
CA VAL A 111 -11.95 -18.32 5.18
C VAL A 111 -13.43 -18.45 5.56
N THR A 112 -13.95 -19.69 5.66
CA THR A 112 -15.38 -19.96 5.85
C THR A 112 -15.76 -20.38 7.26
N ASP A 113 -14.81 -20.82 8.07
CA ASP A 113 -15.02 -21.27 9.45
C ASP A 113 -14.58 -20.15 10.40
N GLU A 114 -15.54 -19.59 11.14
CA GLU A 114 -15.31 -18.44 12.02
C GLU A 114 -14.33 -18.78 13.17
N GLU A 115 -14.41 -19.98 13.74
CA GLU A 115 -13.54 -20.42 14.82
C GLU A 115 -12.09 -20.54 14.34
N ILE A 116 -11.86 -21.20 13.19
CA ILE A 116 -10.51 -21.31 12.59
C ILE A 116 -10.00 -19.94 12.15
N SER A 117 -10.84 -19.09 11.56
CA SER A 117 -10.48 -17.75 11.15
C SER A 117 -10.05 -16.90 12.35
N ASN A 118 -10.79 -16.96 13.44
CA ASN A 118 -10.48 -16.23 14.67
C ASN A 118 -9.21 -16.78 15.33
N LEU A 119 -9.05 -18.10 15.39
CA LEU A 119 -7.84 -18.73 15.91
C LEU A 119 -6.58 -18.28 15.15
N LEU A 120 -6.66 -18.18 13.82
CA LEU A 120 -5.54 -17.72 12.98
C LEU A 120 -5.26 -16.23 13.12
N LYS A 121 -6.29 -15.42 13.39
CA LYS A 121 -6.15 -13.96 13.53
C LYS A 121 -5.70 -13.55 14.92
N TYR A 122 -6.23 -14.18 15.93
CA TYR A 122 -6.10 -13.73 17.32
C TYR A 122 -5.38 -14.73 18.24
N GLY A 123 -5.06 -15.93 17.76
CA GLY A 123 -4.47 -16.99 18.58
C GLY A 123 -5.48 -17.67 19.52
N THR A 124 -4.95 -18.36 20.51
CA THR A 124 -5.76 -18.97 21.59
C THR A 124 -5.94 -17.97 22.74
N GLU A 125 -7.00 -18.13 23.54
CA GLU A 125 -7.27 -17.30 24.73
C GLU A 125 -6.12 -17.26 25.74
N GLU A 126 -5.17 -18.20 25.66
CA GLU A 126 -3.97 -18.24 26.50
C GLU A 126 -2.85 -17.29 26.03
N MET A 127 -2.97 -16.65 24.86
CA MET A 127 -2.06 -15.60 24.46
C MET A 127 -2.49 -14.31 25.18
N GLU A 128 -1.87 -14.06 26.34
CA GLU A 128 -2.00 -12.79 27.04
C GLU A 128 -1.64 -11.65 26.06
N GLU A 129 -2.63 -10.80 25.80
CA GLU A 129 -2.58 -9.58 25.00
C GLU A 129 -2.00 -9.75 23.58
N THR A 130 -2.91 -9.76 22.60
CA THR A 130 -2.51 -9.57 21.20
C THR A 130 -1.76 -8.24 21.11
N PRO A 131 -0.49 -8.22 20.67
CA PRO A 131 0.25 -6.97 20.55
C PRO A 131 -0.58 -5.92 19.81
N ALA A 132 -0.62 -4.69 20.30
CA ALA A 132 -1.40 -3.60 19.71
C ALA A 132 -1.15 -3.46 18.19
N MET A 133 0.06 -3.81 17.74
CA MET A 133 0.43 -3.88 16.33
C MET A 133 -0.36 -4.93 15.54
N LEU A 134 -0.68 -6.09 16.12
CA LEU A 134 -1.49 -7.11 15.45
C LEU A 134 -2.97 -6.71 15.41
N GLN A 135 -3.47 -6.08 16.46
CA GLN A 135 -4.81 -5.47 16.45
C GLN A 135 -4.93 -4.39 15.39
N TRP A 136 -3.88 -3.57 15.24
CA TRP A 136 -3.82 -2.54 14.19
C TRP A 136 -3.73 -3.16 12.79
N MET A 137 -2.90 -4.20 12.57
CA MET A 137 -2.74 -4.86 11.27
C MET A 137 -3.98 -5.64 10.81
N PHE A 138 -4.74 -6.22 11.74
CA PHE A 138 -5.84 -7.12 11.42
C PHE A 138 -7.22 -6.55 11.68
N GLY A 139 -7.31 -5.35 12.26
CA GLY A 139 -8.55 -4.61 12.55
C GLY A 139 -9.41 -5.28 13.63
N ASN A 140 -10.03 -4.47 14.46
CA ASN A 140 -11.16 -4.88 15.27
C ASN A 140 -12.38 -5.13 14.35
N ASP A 141 -13.43 -5.78 14.84
CA ASP A 141 -14.70 -6.08 14.17
C ASP A 141 -15.41 -4.87 13.51
N GLN A 142 -14.90 -3.64 13.68
CA GLN A 142 -15.32 -2.45 12.94
C GLN A 142 -15.21 -2.61 11.43
N TRP A 143 -14.25 -3.41 10.92
CA TRP A 143 -14.14 -3.75 9.50
C TRP A 143 -15.43 -4.36 8.92
N SER A 144 -16.20 -5.08 9.73
CA SER A 144 -17.48 -5.66 9.31
C SER A 144 -18.59 -4.60 9.21
N LYS A 145 -18.51 -3.52 9.99
CA LYS A 145 -19.51 -2.46 10.02
C LYS A 145 -19.28 -1.41 8.92
N GLU A 146 -18.02 -1.14 8.58
CA GLU A 146 -17.66 -0.20 7.51
C GLU A 146 -17.73 -0.80 6.10
N LYS A 147 -17.84 -2.13 5.97
CA LYS A 147 -18.02 -2.80 4.66
C LYS A 147 -19.15 -2.20 3.81
N ASN A 148 -20.15 -1.63 4.42
CA ASN A 148 -21.28 -1.00 3.74
C ASN A 148 -21.02 0.48 3.35
N ALA A 149 -19.95 1.09 3.82
CA ALA A 149 -19.61 2.48 3.53
C ALA A 149 -18.45 2.63 2.54
N VAL A 150 -17.76 1.53 2.22
CA VAL A 150 -16.60 1.55 1.34
C VAL A 150 -17.05 1.41 -0.11
N LYS A 151 -16.74 2.41 -0.91
CA LYS A 151 -16.99 2.39 -2.34
C LYS A 151 -16.07 1.37 -3.01
N GLU A 152 -16.64 0.30 -3.54
CA GLU A 152 -15.87 -0.73 -4.23
C GLU A 152 -15.17 -0.13 -5.46
N SER A 153 -13.90 -0.44 -5.63
CA SER A 153 -13.15 0.02 -6.80
C SER A 153 -13.74 -0.54 -8.08
N LEU A 154 -13.85 0.29 -9.11
CA LEU A 154 -14.35 -0.12 -10.43
C LEU A 154 -13.51 -1.22 -11.09
N ILE A 155 -12.27 -1.40 -10.61
CA ILE A 155 -11.31 -2.41 -11.10
C ILE A 155 -11.13 -3.56 -10.11
N ALA A 156 -12.04 -3.72 -9.13
CA ALA A 156 -11.97 -4.83 -8.19
C ALA A 156 -12.05 -6.17 -8.92
N GLY A 157 -11.03 -7.01 -8.77
CA GLY A 157 -10.90 -8.30 -9.45
C GLY A 157 -10.18 -8.27 -10.79
N PHE A 158 -9.84 -7.10 -11.33
CA PHE A 158 -8.97 -7.01 -12.51
C PHE A 158 -7.54 -7.43 -12.17
N GLN A 159 -6.94 -8.24 -13.05
CA GLN A 159 -5.53 -8.63 -12.96
C GLN A 159 -4.89 -8.48 -14.34
N PHE A 160 -3.86 -7.66 -14.41
CA PHE A 160 -3.07 -7.51 -15.62
C PHE A 160 -2.20 -8.74 -15.88
N ASP A 161 -2.28 -9.32 -17.06
CA ASP A 161 -1.38 -10.38 -17.51
C ASP A 161 -0.15 -9.79 -18.21
N GLY A 162 0.88 -9.53 -17.42
CA GLY A 162 2.15 -8.96 -17.91
C GLY A 162 3.18 -9.98 -18.40
N ARG A 163 2.84 -11.28 -18.51
CA ARG A 163 3.82 -12.35 -18.83
C ARG A 163 4.56 -12.11 -20.15
N VAL A 164 3.88 -11.59 -21.15
CA VAL A 164 4.48 -11.29 -22.47
C VAL A 164 5.43 -10.08 -22.40
N TYR A 165 5.19 -9.19 -21.46
CA TYR A 165 5.95 -7.93 -21.26
C TYR A 165 6.96 -8.01 -20.12
N LYS A 166 7.27 -9.22 -19.64
CA LYS A 166 8.09 -9.41 -18.45
C LYS A 166 9.44 -8.66 -18.53
N GLU A 167 10.14 -8.75 -19.65
CA GLU A 167 11.44 -8.10 -19.83
C GLU A 167 11.32 -6.57 -19.78
N GLN A 168 10.29 -5.98 -20.42
CA GLN A 168 10.05 -4.56 -20.39
C GLN A 168 9.65 -4.08 -18.98
N ILE A 169 8.81 -4.86 -18.27
CA ILE A 169 8.41 -4.57 -16.89
C ILE A 169 9.63 -4.61 -15.96
N ASP A 170 10.50 -5.61 -16.11
CA ASP A 170 11.74 -5.71 -15.35
C ASP A 170 12.66 -4.52 -15.64
N GLN A 171 12.78 -4.09 -16.90
CA GLN A 171 13.55 -2.91 -17.30
C GLN A 171 12.97 -1.61 -16.73
N LEU A 172 11.66 -1.41 -16.83
CA LEU A 172 10.99 -0.24 -16.24
C LEU A 172 11.16 -0.19 -14.72
N SER A 173 11.09 -1.35 -14.05
CA SER A 173 11.35 -1.44 -12.63
C SER A 173 12.78 -1.04 -12.28
N GLN A 174 13.78 -1.48 -13.06
CA GLN A 174 15.18 -1.09 -12.85
C GLN A 174 15.37 0.42 -13.04
N ILE A 175 14.75 1.02 -14.07
CA ILE A 175 14.79 2.47 -14.27
C ILE A 175 14.19 3.16 -13.05
N TYR A 176 12.98 2.79 -12.61
CA TYR A 176 12.33 3.37 -11.43
C TYR A 176 13.21 3.31 -10.19
N TYR A 177 13.81 2.15 -9.91
CA TYR A 177 14.67 1.98 -8.75
C TYR A 177 15.98 2.76 -8.85
N SER A 178 16.52 2.98 -10.05
CA SER A 178 17.73 3.80 -10.24
C SER A 178 17.52 5.26 -9.88
N TYR A 179 16.27 5.74 -9.93
CA TYR A 179 15.85 7.08 -9.50
C TYR A 179 15.19 7.10 -8.12
N SER A 180 15.43 6.10 -7.28
CA SER A 180 14.79 6.00 -5.95
C SER A 180 15.07 7.21 -5.04
N GLU A 181 16.22 7.85 -5.18
CA GLU A 181 16.58 9.05 -4.42
C GLU A 181 15.66 10.24 -4.77
N LEU A 182 15.22 10.34 -6.02
CA LEU A 182 14.26 11.35 -6.45
C LEU A 182 12.95 11.25 -5.68
N PHE A 183 12.42 10.03 -5.52
CA PHE A 183 11.17 9.76 -4.80
C PHE A 183 11.30 9.80 -3.27
N ARG A 184 12.53 9.77 -2.77
CA ARG A 184 12.85 9.97 -1.34
C ARG A 184 13.15 11.42 -1.00
N GLY A 185 13.16 12.32 -1.99
CA GLY A 185 13.49 13.71 -1.79
C GLY A 185 14.99 13.98 -1.67
N LEU A 186 15.85 13.06 -2.13
CA LEU A 186 17.31 13.12 -1.96
C LEU A 186 18.06 13.50 -3.25
N SER A 187 17.34 13.77 -4.34
CA SER A 187 17.97 14.18 -5.60
C SER A 187 18.55 15.58 -5.49
N GLU A 188 19.75 15.77 -6.02
CA GLU A 188 20.39 17.07 -6.15
C GLU A 188 19.75 17.94 -7.24
N ASN A 189 19.30 17.30 -8.33
CA ASN A 189 18.70 17.94 -9.49
C ASN A 189 17.33 17.31 -9.85
N PRO A 190 16.32 17.45 -8.98
CA PRO A 190 15.09 16.66 -9.07
C PRO A 190 14.30 16.89 -10.37
N GLN A 191 14.32 18.08 -10.95
CA GLN A 191 13.67 18.37 -12.22
C GLN A 191 14.34 17.63 -13.38
N GLU A 192 15.66 17.69 -13.47
CA GLU A 192 16.42 17.02 -14.53
C GLU A 192 16.32 15.50 -14.41
N ASP A 193 16.43 14.97 -13.19
CA ASP A 193 16.32 13.55 -12.90
C ASP A 193 14.92 13.02 -13.26
N TYR A 194 13.86 13.78 -12.95
CA TYR A 194 12.51 13.41 -13.32
C TYR A 194 12.33 13.34 -14.84
N GLU A 195 12.80 14.36 -15.56
CA GLU A 195 12.69 14.42 -17.01
C GLU A 195 13.49 13.29 -17.69
N LYS A 196 14.70 13.02 -17.20
CA LYS A 196 15.53 11.95 -17.69
C LYS A 196 14.92 10.57 -17.43
N MET A 197 14.42 10.34 -16.23
CA MET A 197 13.70 9.11 -15.88
C MET A 197 12.51 8.89 -16.83
N MET A 198 11.72 9.92 -17.08
CA MET A 198 10.56 9.81 -17.98
C MET A 198 10.98 9.45 -19.40
N GLN A 199 12.04 10.08 -19.93
CA GLN A 199 12.59 9.74 -21.24
C GLN A 199 13.08 8.28 -21.32
N GLU A 200 13.77 7.79 -20.28
CA GLU A 200 14.21 6.41 -20.21
C GLU A 200 13.03 5.42 -20.13
N MET A 201 11.98 5.74 -19.36
CA MET A 201 10.76 4.93 -19.29
C MET A 201 9.98 4.89 -20.61
N GLU A 202 9.89 6.01 -21.31
CA GLU A 202 9.27 6.06 -22.64
C GLU A 202 10.05 5.22 -23.63
N ALA A 203 11.38 5.32 -23.64
CA ALA A 203 12.25 4.51 -24.49
C ALA A 203 12.15 3.01 -24.16
N ALA A 204 11.93 2.64 -22.90
CA ALA A 204 11.71 1.26 -22.44
C ALA A 204 10.27 0.75 -22.73
N GLY A 205 9.37 1.59 -23.25
CA GLY A 205 8.06 1.16 -23.72
C GLY A 205 6.92 1.24 -22.71
N ILE A 206 6.98 2.12 -21.71
CA ILE A 206 5.91 2.30 -20.73
C ILE A 206 4.56 2.60 -21.37
N ASN A 207 4.55 3.34 -22.47
CA ASN A 207 3.32 3.69 -23.19
C ASN A 207 2.65 2.45 -23.82
N ALA A 208 3.44 1.53 -24.39
CA ALA A 208 2.93 0.29 -24.96
C ALA A 208 2.34 -0.63 -23.87
N ILE A 209 2.98 -0.69 -22.70
CA ILE A 209 2.44 -1.45 -21.55
C ILE A 209 1.15 -0.80 -21.04
N THR A 210 1.09 0.52 -20.93
CA THR A 210 -0.13 1.24 -20.52
C THR A 210 -1.30 0.99 -21.48
N GLU A 211 -1.03 0.97 -22.79
CA GLU A 211 -2.02 0.63 -23.81
C GLU A 211 -2.52 -0.81 -23.63
N GLU A 212 -1.61 -1.77 -23.40
CA GLU A 212 -1.99 -3.16 -23.19
C GLU A 212 -2.78 -3.36 -21.89
N VAL A 213 -2.42 -2.65 -20.81
CA VAL A 213 -3.23 -2.64 -19.57
C VAL A 213 -4.66 -2.19 -19.88
N ASN A 214 -4.83 -1.13 -20.68
CA ASN A 214 -6.15 -0.65 -21.08
C ASN A 214 -6.91 -1.66 -21.94
N ASN A 215 -6.23 -2.34 -22.88
CA ASN A 215 -6.84 -3.37 -23.70
C ASN A 215 -7.37 -4.54 -22.87
N GLN A 216 -6.59 -5.02 -21.91
CA GLN A 216 -7.00 -6.10 -21.00
C GLN A 216 -8.10 -5.64 -20.04
N LEU A 217 -8.01 -4.42 -19.52
CA LEU A 217 -9.02 -3.81 -18.66
C LEU A 217 -10.37 -3.69 -19.40
N ASP A 218 -10.34 -3.31 -20.66
CA ASP A 218 -11.51 -3.22 -21.51
C ASP A 218 -12.18 -4.59 -21.73
N GLN A 219 -11.38 -5.59 -22.05
CA GLN A 219 -11.87 -6.95 -22.24
C GLN A 219 -12.49 -7.49 -20.95
N TRP A 220 -11.81 -7.31 -19.83
CA TRP A 220 -12.29 -7.73 -18.52
C TRP A 220 -13.60 -7.01 -18.15
N TYR A 221 -13.64 -5.69 -18.30
CA TYR A 221 -14.81 -4.88 -17.95
C TYR A 221 -16.05 -5.26 -18.74
N ASN A 222 -15.89 -5.58 -20.04
CA ASN A 222 -16.99 -6.05 -20.89
C ASN A 222 -17.44 -7.50 -20.58
N THR A 223 -16.63 -8.26 -19.82
CA THR A 223 -16.95 -9.66 -19.47
C THR A 223 -17.67 -9.75 -18.13
N VAL A 224 -17.41 -8.81 -17.20
CA VAL A 224 -17.98 -8.85 -15.84
C VAL A 224 -19.21 -7.96 -15.65
N ARG A 225 -19.58 -7.20 -16.67
CA ARG A 225 -20.81 -6.38 -16.75
C ARG A 225 -21.68 -6.78 -17.91
#